data_ff7a8150e46e1914c74d671c59b7d787
#
_entry.id   ff7a8150e46e1914c74d671c59b7d787
#
_cell.length_a   1.000
_cell.length_b   1.000
_cell.length_c   1.000
_cell.angle_alpha   90.00
_cell.angle_beta   90.00
_cell.angle_gamma   90.00
#
_symmetry.space_group_name_H-M   'P 1'
#
loop_
_entity.id
_entity.type
_entity.pdbx_description
1 polymer ?
#
loop_
_entity_poly.entity_id
_entity_poly.type
_entity_poly.pdbx_seq_one_letter_code
_entity_poly.pdbx_strand_id
1 'polypeptide(L)'
;MKNNLNIANLITIFRIILIPIFIVLYLNESFYFNNFPLWAVLVFLLAFFSDVLDGIIARTTNRITTLGKVLDPLADKLLRLSVLCVFMIKGVLPIYLFIILAVLDVATITCGIILFKHKIVIPSNYVGKATTIFMSISLFSCFFHNSIAPLDFILIIIALVLVLITIIQYTIKFIKAYKKIG
;
A
#
# COMPACT_ATOMS: atom_id res chain seq x y z
N MET A 1 -21.87 -15.05 18.73
CA MET A 1 -21.13 -14.61 17.53
C MET A 1 -21.04 -13.09 17.60
N LYS A 2 -19.92 -12.52 18.04
CA LYS A 2 -19.72 -11.06 18.09
C LYS A 2 -19.65 -10.54 16.64
N ASN A 3 -20.45 -9.56 16.32
CA ASN A 3 -20.49 -8.91 15.01
C ASN A 3 -19.08 -8.53 14.56
N ASN A 4 -18.53 -9.28 13.61
CA ASN A 4 -17.22 -9.05 13.00
C ASN A 4 -17.20 -7.83 12.04
N LEU A 5 -18.32 -7.19 11.83
CA LEU A 5 -18.48 -5.99 11.03
C LEU A 5 -18.31 -4.75 11.91
N ASN A 6 -17.06 -4.36 12.14
CA ASN A 6 -16.73 -3.04 12.67
C ASN A 6 -16.63 -2.03 11.53
N ILE A 7 -16.84 -0.75 11.84
CA ILE A 7 -16.71 0.37 10.92
C ILE A 7 -15.36 0.31 10.16
N ALA A 8 -14.26 -0.06 10.84
CA ALA A 8 -12.96 -0.24 10.19
C ALA A 8 -13.00 -1.30 9.08
N ASN A 9 -13.59 -2.48 9.31
CA ASN A 9 -13.70 -3.51 8.27
C ASN A 9 -14.56 -3.06 7.08
N LEU A 10 -15.58 -2.25 7.33
CA LEU A 10 -16.42 -1.69 6.26
C LEU A 10 -15.62 -0.72 5.37
N ILE A 11 -14.76 0.10 5.96
CA ILE A 11 -13.88 1.02 5.24
C ILE A 11 -12.84 0.23 4.42
N THR A 12 -12.30 -0.87 4.94
CA THR A 12 -11.38 -1.75 4.20
C THR A 12 -12.07 -2.39 3.00
N ILE A 13 -13.31 -2.86 3.15
CA ILE A 13 -14.12 -3.40 2.04
C ILE A 13 -14.40 -2.31 1.00
N PHE A 14 -14.76 -1.11 1.43
CA PHE A 14 -14.96 0.03 0.55
C PHE A 14 -13.70 0.32 -0.29
N ARG A 15 -12.51 0.29 0.32
CA ARG A 15 -11.24 0.45 -0.41
C ARG A 15 -11.05 -0.64 -1.47
N ILE A 16 -11.36 -1.89 -1.16
CA ILE A 16 -11.27 -3.00 -2.12
C ILE A 16 -12.21 -2.77 -3.33
N ILE A 17 -13.39 -2.20 -3.09
CA ILE A 17 -14.33 -1.85 -4.17
C ILE A 17 -13.80 -0.68 -5.01
N LEU A 18 -13.09 0.27 -4.43
CA LEU A 18 -12.49 1.39 -5.16
C LEU A 18 -11.37 0.96 -6.13
N ILE A 19 -10.70 -0.18 -5.89
CA ILE A 19 -9.61 -0.68 -6.75
C ILE A 19 -10.08 -0.90 -8.20
N PRO A 20 -11.10 -1.72 -8.49
CA PRO A 20 -11.55 -1.92 -9.87
C PRO A 20 -12.10 -0.63 -10.49
N ILE A 21 -12.75 0.24 -9.72
CA ILE A 21 -13.21 1.55 -10.20
C ILE A 21 -12.01 2.38 -10.64
N PHE A 22 -10.96 2.45 -9.84
CA PHE A 22 -9.72 3.14 -10.17
C PHE A 22 -9.11 2.62 -11.48
N ILE A 23 -9.00 1.30 -11.63
CA ILE A 23 -8.43 0.66 -12.82
C ILE A 23 -9.20 1.08 -14.08
N VAL A 24 -10.53 0.98 -14.05
CA VAL A 24 -11.40 1.33 -15.18
C VAL A 24 -11.25 2.81 -15.54
N LEU A 25 -11.28 3.69 -14.56
CA LEU A 25 -11.18 5.15 -14.77
C LEU A 25 -9.81 5.57 -15.31
N TYR A 26 -8.74 4.90 -14.90
CA TYR A 26 -7.39 5.25 -15.37
C TYR A 26 -7.06 4.64 -16.74
N LEU A 27 -7.51 3.43 -17.02
CA LEU A 27 -7.22 2.78 -18.31
C LEU A 27 -8.07 3.35 -19.46
N ASN A 28 -9.27 3.83 -19.17
CA ASN A 28 -10.18 4.35 -20.18
C ASN A 28 -10.09 5.88 -20.29
N GLU A 29 -9.46 6.35 -21.36
CA GLU A 29 -9.23 7.79 -21.64
C GLU A 29 -10.51 8.59 -21.84
N SER A 30 -11.65 7.93 -22.07
CA SER A 30 -12.97 8.60 -22.16
C SER A 30 -13.36 9.31 -20.84
N PHE A 31 -12.78 8.90 -19.71
CA PHE A 31 -12.98 9.54 -18.41
C PHE A 31 -11.94 10.60 -18.07
N TYR A 32 -11.02 10.93 -19.00
CA TYR A 32 -10.01 11.95 -18.76
C TYR A 32 -10.61 13.34 -18.92
N PHE A 33 -10.22 14.25 -18.05
CA PHE A 33 -10.56 15.66 -18.13
C PHE A 33 -9.31 16.44 -18.62
N ASN A 34 -9.38 17.06 -19.79
CA ASN A 34 -8.24 17.76 -20.42
C ASN A 34 -6.96 16.88 -20.47
N ASN A 35 -7.09 15.63 -20.93
CA ASN A 35 -6.00 14.65 -20.99
C ASN A 35 -5.39 14.27 -19.62
N PHE A 36 -6.08 14.59 -18.52
CA PHE A 36 -5.65 14.26 -17.17
C PHE A 36 -6.63 13.28 -16.52
N PRO A 37 -6.17 12.22 -15.86
CA PRO A 37 -7.02 11.19 -15.26
C PRO A 37 -7.64 11.64 -13.92
N LEU A 38 -8.34 12.78 -13.93
CA LEU A 38 -8.87 13.45 -12.74
C LEU A 38 -9.70 12.52 -11.85
N TRP A 39 -10.63 11.77 -12.43
CA TRP A 39 -11.49 10.86 -11.69
C TRP A 39 -10.74 9.71 -11.03
N ALA A 40 -9.73 9.16 -11.72
CA ALA A 40 -8.87 8.14 -11.15
C ALA A 40 -8.04 8.68 -9.98
N VAL A 41 -7.52 9.92 -10.10
CA VAL A 41 -6.81 10.60 -9.01
C VAL A 41 -7.70 10.80 -7.80
N LEU A 42 -8.96 11.23 -8.00
CA LEU A 42 -9.93 11.39 -6.91
C LEU A 42 -10.23 10.06 -6.20
N VAL A 43 -10.42 8.98 -6.96
CA VAL A 43 -10.64 7.65 -6.40
C VAL A 43 -9.41 7.15 -5.65
N PHE A 44 -8.20 7.38 -6.16
CA PHE A 44 -6.96 7.06 -5.47
C PHE A 44 -6.84 7.81 -4.14
N LEU A 45 -7.12 9.12 -4.12
CA LEU A 45 -7.12 9.93 -2.91
C LEU A 45 -8.17 9.46 -1.89
N LEU A 46 -9.38 9.13 -2.34
CA LEU A 46 -10.42 8.57 -1.48
C LEU A 46 -9.98 7.25 -0.85
N ALA A 47 -9.35 6.36 -1.62
CA ALA A 47 -8.83 5.11 -1.12
C ALA A 47 -7.68 5.33 -0.11
N PHE A 48 -6.79 6.29 -0.37
CA PHE A 48 -5.70 6.66 0.53
C PHE A 48 -6.20 7.27 1.84
N PHE A 49 -7.11 8.24 1.77
CA PHE A 49 -7.67 8.85 2.98
C PHE A 49 -8.53 7.88 3.80
N SER A 50 -9.22 6.95 3.16
CA SER A 50 -9.97 5.91 3.87
C SER A 50 -9.04 5.01 4.70
N ASP A 51 -7.81 4.70 4.23
CA ASP A 51 -6.79 3.99 5.01
C ASP A 51 -6.33 4.76 6.25
N VAL A 52 -6.14 6.05 6.12
CA VAL A 52 -5.78 6.90 7.27
C VAL A 52 -6.92 6.95 8.29
N LEU A 53 -8.16 7.06 7.81
CA LEU A 53 -9.35 7.14 8.67
C LEU A 53 -9.62 5.85 9.43
N ASP A 54 -9.52 4.68 8.77
CA ASP A 54 -9.74 3.39 9.46
C ASP A 54 -8.67 3.14 10.52
N GLY A 55 -7.41 3.53 10.27
CA GLY A 55 -6.34 3.47 11.25
C GLY A 55 -6.57 4.36 12.47
N ILE A 56 -7.17 5.54 12.30
CA ILE A 56 -7.55 6.43 13.42
C ILE A 56 -8.73 5.84 14.19
N ILE A 57 -9.79 5.43 13.50
CA ILE A 57 -11.01 4.86 14.11
C ILE A 57 -10.67 3.58 14.88
N ALA A 58 -9.85 2.68 14.33
CA ALA A 58 -9.46 1.46 14.99
C ALA A 58 -8.70 1.70 16.31
N ARG A 59 -7.87 2.76 16.36
CA ARG A 59 -7.13 3.14 17.58
C ARG A 59 -8.03 3.79 18.63
N THR A 60 -8.98 4.63 18.23
CA THR A 60 -9.87 5.34 19.16
C THR A 60 -10.94 4.44 19.76
N THR A 61 -11.42 3.45 19.00
CA THR A 61 -12.50 2.56 19.45
C THR A 61 -12.02 1.31 20.20
N ASN A 62 -10.71 1.05 20.28
CA ASN A 62 -10.11 -0.18 20.86
C ASN A 62 -10.74 -1.49 20.35
N ARG A 63 -11.41 -1.47 19.19
CA ARG A 63 -12.12 -2.61 18.58
C ARG A 63 -11.35 -3.16 17.38
N ILE A 64 -10.14 -3.65 17.64
CA ILE A 64 -9.33 -4.30 16.61
C ILE A 64 -9.83 -5.73 16.43
N THR A 65 -10.41 -6.04 15.27
CA THR A 65 -10.83 -7.40 14.90
C THR A 65 -9.67 -8.21 14.36
N THR A 66 -9.73 -9.54 14.54
CA THR A 66 -8.73 -10.47 13.96
C THR A 66 -8.76 -10.43 12.43
N LEU A 67 -9.94 -10.24 11.84
CA LEU A 67 -10.12 -10.08 10.38
C LEU A 67 -9.52 -8.76 9.88
N GLY A 68 -9.76 -7.63 10.56
CA GLY A 68 -9.20 -6.33 10.18
C GLY A 68 -7.67 -6.35 10.15
N LYS A 69 -7.04 -6.98 11.14
CA LYS A 69 -5.55 -7.10 11.19
C LYS A 69 -4.93 -7.76 9.96
N VAL A 70 -5.69 -8.57 9.22
CA VAL A 70 -5.23 -9.25 8.00
C VAL A 70 -5.71 -8.53 6.75
N LEU A 71 -6.98 -8.06 6.75
CA LEU A 71 -7.58 -7.41 5.58
C LEU A 71 -6.98 -6.03 5.30
N ASP A 72 -6.65 -5.24 6.33
CA ASP A 72 -6.13 -3.89 6.15
C ASP A 72 -4.77 -3.90 5.41
N PRO A 73 -3.73 -4.67 5.86
CA PRO A 73 -2.48 -4.76 5.12
C PRO A 73 -2.64 -5.35 3.72
N LEU A 74 -3.62 -6.25 3.53
CA LEU A 74 -3.88 -6.85 2.21
C LEU A 74 -4.50 -5.83 1.26
N ALA A 75 -5.51 -5.07 1.70
CA ALA A 75 -6.18 -4.04 0.90
C ALA A 75 -5.21 -2.92 0.49
N ASP A 76 -4.35 -2.45 1.42
CA ASP A 76 -3.30 -1.47 1.13
C ASP A 76 -2.34 -1.96 0.03
N LYS A 77 -1.89 -3.21 0.14
CA LYS A 77 -1.00 -3.81 -0.87
C LYS A 77 -1.69 -4.02 -2.22
N LEU A 78 -2.95 -4.46 -2.23
CA LEU A 78 -3.73 -4.62 -3.44
C LEU A 78 -3.94 -3.29 -4.15
N LEU A 79 -4.28 -2.22 -3.43
CA LEU A 79 -4.40 -0.88 -4.00
C LEU A 79 -3.09 -0.45 -4.65
N ARG A 80 -1.97 -0.56 -3.93
CA ARG A 80 -0.65 -0.17 -4.44
C ARG A 80 -0.24 -0.98 -5.67
N LEU A 81 -0.40 -2.30 -5.64
CA LEU A 81 -0.09 -3.17 -6.78
C LEU A 81 -0.96 -2.83 -7.99
N SER A 82 -2.23 -2.50 -7.78
CA SER A 82 -3.14 -2.09 -8.86
C SER A 82 -2.70 -0.78 -9.50
N VAL A 83 -2.30 0.20 -8.69
CA VAL A 83 -1.77 1.49 -9.17
C VAL A 83 -0.48 1.29 -9.96
N LEU A 84 0.46 0.52 -9.43
CA LEU A 84 1.72 0.19 -10.11
C LEU A 84 1.48 -0.55 -11.44
N CYS A 85 0.54 -1.51 -11.45
CA CYS A 85 0.16 -2.27 -12.65
C CYS A 85 -0.39 -1.34 -13.75
N VAL A 86 -1.27 -0.43 -13.39
CA VAL A 86 -1.87 0.52 -14.32
C VAL A 86 -0.83 1.51 -14.87
N PHE A 87 0.08 2.01 -14.04
CA PHE A 87 1.18 2.85 -14.47
C PHE A 87 2.14 2.12 -15.41
N MET A 88 2.40 0.82 -15.15
CA MET A 88 3.20 -0.01 -16.05
C MET A 88 2.50 -0.20 -17.41
N ILE A 89 1.19 -0.49 -17.43
CA ILE A 89 0.39 -0.65 -18.65
C ILE A 89 0.39 0.63 -19.50
N LYS A 90 0.30 1.80 -18.87
CA LYS A 90 0.31 3.10 -19.54
C LYS A 90 1.74 3.61 -19.88
N GLY A 91 2.77 2.83 -19.59
CA GLY A 91 4.17 3.20 -19.88
C GLY A 91 4.76 4.28 -18.97
N VAL A 92 4.04 4.68 -17.90
CA VAL A 92 4.53 5.63 -16.88
C VAL A 92 5.67 5.02 -16.07
N LEU A 93 5.58 3.72 -15.77
CA LEU A 93 6.61 2.98 -15.04
C LEU A 93 7.16 1.82 -15.90
N PRO A 94 8.48 1.62 -15.96
CA PRO A 94 9.04 0.48 -16.64
C PRO A 94 8.73 -0.83 -15.88
N ILE A 95 8.54 -1.89 -16.66
CA ILE A 95 8.13 -3.21 -16.16
C ILE A 95 9.04 -3.77 -15.06
N TYR A 96 10.34 -3.51 -15.13
CA TYR A 96 11.29 -4.01 -14.12
C TYR A 96 11.06 -3.38 -12.74
N LEU A 97 10.69 -2.10 -12.66
CA LEU A 97 10.33 -1.46 -11.38
C LEU A 97 9.02 -2.03 -10.82
N PHE A 98 8.02 -2.25 -11.68
CA PHE A 98 6.80 -2.91 -11.26
C PHE A 98 7.09 -4.29 -10.66
N ILE A 99 7.88 -5.14 -11.35
CA ILE A 99 8.21 -6.49 -10.87
C ILE A 99 8.95 -6.43 -9.53
N ILE A 100 9.96 -5.57 -9.40
CA ILE A 100 10.73 -5.44 -8.16
C ILE A 100 9.81 -5.04 -7.00
N LEU A 101 9.00 -4.00 -7.17
CA LEU A 101 8.09 -3.52 -6.12
C LEU A 101 7.03 -4.57 -5.77
N ALA A 102 6.48 -5.28 -6.77
CA ALA A 102 5.51 -6.35 -6.54
C ALA A 102 6.11 -7.51 -5.74
N VAL A 103 7.33 -7.94 -6.08
CA VAL A 103 8.04 -9.00 -5.33
C VAL A 103 8.31 -8.57 -3.88
N LEU A 104 8.73 -7.33 -3.67
CA LEU A 104 8.97 -6.80 -2.32
C LEU A 104 7.67 -6.70 -1.51
N ASP A 105 6.54 -6.35 -2.13
CA ASP A 105 5.24 -6.33 -1.49
C ASP A 105 4.78 -7.73 -1.08
N VAL A 106 4.90 -8.71 -1.97
CA VAL A 106 4.60 -10.11 -1.65
C VAL A 106 5.50 -10.63 -0.53
N ALA A 107 6.80 -10.33 -0.56
CA ALA A 107 7.73 -10.70 0.50
C ALA A 107 7.33 -10.11 1.86
N THR A 108 6.94 -8.84 1.90
CA THR A 108 6.50 -8.20 3.16
C THR A 108 5.20 -8.80 3.70
N ILE A 109 4.22 -9.15 2.84
CA ILE A 109 2.99 -9.84 3.23
C ILE A 109 3.33 -11.21 3.82
N THR A 110 4.17 -11.98 3.13
CA THR A 110 4.56 -13.33 3.56
C THR A 110 5.27 -13.29 4.91
N CYS A 111 6.23 -12.38 5.10
CA CYS A 111 6.88 -12.15 6.39
C CYS A 111 5.87 -11.78 7.49
N GLY A 112 4.92 -10.91 7.20
CA GLY A 112 3.86 -10.52 8.14
C GLY A 112 2.99 -11.69 8.58
N ILE A 113 2.60 -12.57 7.65
CA ILE A 113 1.80 -13.78 7.93
C ILE A 113 2.60 -14.77 8.80
N ILE A 114 3.88 -14.98 8.49
CA ILE A 114 4.76 -15.86 9.27
C ILE A 114 4.90 -15.35 10.70
N LEU A 115 5.16 -14.07 10.89
CA LEU A 115 5.26 -13.42 12.19
C LEU A 115 3.98 -13.59 13.01
N PHE A 116 2.83 -13.38 12.36
CA PHE A 116 1.52 -13.54 12.98
C PHE A 116 1.28 -14.98 13.47
N LYS A 117 1.64 -15.99 12.65
CA LYS A 117 1.54 -17.42 13.01
C LYS A 117 2.39 -17.76 14.24
N HIS A 118 3.58 -17.19 14.34
CA HIS A 118 4.48 -17.41 15.47
C HIS A 118 4.19 -16.52 16.68
N LYS A 119 3.11 -15.72 16.66
CA LYS A 119 2.73 -14.77 17.71
C LYS A 119 3.83 -13.75 18.04
N ILE A 120 4.76 -13.51 17.11
CA ILE A 120 5.84 -12.55 17.27
C ILE A 120 5.32 -11.18 16.87
N VAL A 121 5.20 -10.26 17.83
CA VAL A 121 4.79 -8.87 17.57
C VAL A 121 6.05 -8.02 17.43
N ILE A 122 6.35 -7.59 16.20
CA ILE A 122 7.41 -6.61 15.96
C ILE A 122 6.77 -5.22 15.99
N PRO A 123 7.18 -4.33 16.91
CA PRO A 123 6.63 -2.98 16.95
C PRO A 123 6.98 -2.23 15.66
N SER A 124 6.01 -1.45 15.16
CA SER A 124 6.20 -0.63 13.97
C SER A 124 7.38 0.34 14.16
N ASN A 125 8.28 0.36 13.19
CA ASN A 125 9.43 1.26 13.19
C ASN A 125 9.06 2.59 12.50
N TYR A 126 9.64 3.70 12.95
CA TYR A 126 9.48 5.01 12.30
C TYR A 126 9.87 4.97 10.82
N VAL A 127 10.92 4.20 10.47
CA VAL A 127 11.37 4.01 9.09
C VAL A 127 10.26 3.37 8.23
N GLY A 128 9.59 2.33 8.73
CA GLY A 128 8.49 1.69 8.00
C GLY A 128 7.31 2.64 7.75
N LYS A 129 6.97 3.49 8.74
CA LYS A 129 5.92 4.52 8.56
C LYS A 129 6.33 5.58 7.54
N ALA A 130 7.56 6.05 7.61
CA ALA A 130 8.10 7.01 6.65
C ALA A 130 8.12 6.42 5.23
N THR A 131 8.49 5.14 5.09
CA THR A 131 8.49 4.42 3.80
C THR A 131 7.10 4.36 3.18
N THR A 132 6.05 4.04 3.94
CA THR A 132 4.69 3.98 3.40
C THR A 132 4.19 5.35 2.95
N ILE A 133 4.42 6.40 3.73
CA ILE A 133 4.06 7.77 3.37
C ILE A 133 4.81 8.21 2.11
N PHE A 134 6.13 7.99 2.07
CA PHE A 134 6.96 8.38 0.93
C PHE A 134 6.56 7.63 -0.34
N MET A 135 6.26 6.33 -0.23
CA MET A 135 5.77 5.53 -1.34
C MET A 135 4.43 6.06 -1.89
N SER A 136 3.50 6.45 -1.02
CA SER A 136 2.23 7.03 -1.45
C SER A 136 2.43 8.37 -2.16
N ILE A 137 3.34 9.22 -1.69
CA ILE A 137 3.70 10.49 -2.36
C ILE A 137 4.32 10.20 -3.72
N SER A 138 5.23 9.22 -3.82
CA SER A 138 5.87 8.83 -5.07
C SER A 138 4.86 8.31 -6.10
N LEU A 139 3.90 7.48 -5.67
CA LEU A 139 2.82 7.02 -6.55
C LEU A 139 1.90 8.17 -6.99
N PHE A 140 1.60 9.10 -6.08
CA PHE A 140 0.82 10.28 -6.43
C PHE A 140 1.53 11.16 -7.46
N SER A 141 2.86 11.30 -7.37
CA SER A 141 3.63 12.07 -8.35
C SER A 141 3.55 11.47 -9.76
N CYS A 142 3.43 10.15 -9.90
CA CYS A 142 3.32 9.48 -11.21
C CYS A 142 2.06 9.87 -12.01
N PHE A 143 1.00 10.36 -11.35
CA PHE A 143 -0.15 10.90 -12.09
C PHE A 143 0.20 12.15 -12.90
N PHE A 144 1.25 12.85 -12.50
CA PHE A 144 1.76 14.06 -13.16
C PHE A 144 2.99 13.79 -14.01
N HIS A 145 3.24 12.53 -14.40
CA HIS A 145 4.42 12.11 -15.18
C HIS A 145 4.73 13.04 -16.35
N ASN A 146 3.73 13.38 -17.14
CA ASN A 146 3.89 14.24 -18.32
C ASN A 146 4.41 15.66 -18.00
N SER A 147 4.23 16.12 -16.76
CA SER A 147 4.61 17.48 -16.33
C SER A 147 5.90 17.52 -15.52
N ILE A 148 6.23 16.42 -14.80
CA ILE A 148 7.33 16.41 -13.84
C ILE A 148 8.39 15.35 -14.11
N ALA A 149 8.30 14.62 -15.25
CA ALA A 149 9.36 13.68 -15.61
C ALA A 149 10.72 14.40 -15.77
N PRO A 150 11.81 13.84 -15.24
CA PRO A 150 12.01 12.52 -14.60
C PRO A 150 11.89 12.51 -13.04
N LEU A 151 11.36 13.56 -12.42
CA LEU A 151 11.32 13.68 -10.94
C LEU A 151 10.49 12.57 -10.30
N ASP A 152 9.34 12.22 -10.86
CA ASP A 152 8.48 11.12 -10.41
C ASP A 152 9.24 9.79 -10.39
N PHE A 153 10.07 9.55 -11.39
CA PHE A 153 10.91 8.37 -11.49
C PHE A 153 11.97 8.31 -10.38
N ILE A 154 12.60 9.45 -10.10
CA ILE A 154 13.57 9.57 -9.00
C ILE A 154 12.88 9.29 -7.66
N LEU A 155 11.66 9.81 -7.44
CA LEU A 155 10.89 9.57 -6.23
C LEU A 155 10.55 8.09 -6.04
N ILE A 156 10.19 7.37 -7.10
CA ILE A 156 9.93 5.91 -7.05
C ILE A 156 11.20 5.13 -6.71
N ILE A 157 12.36 5.51 -7.26
CA ILE A 157 13.64 4.86 -6.92
C ILE A 157 14.00 5.08 -5.46
N ILE A 158 13.82 6.29 -4.94
CA ILE A 158 14.05 6.58 -3.52
C ILE A 158 13.09 5.76 -2.65
N ALA A 159 11.80 5.69 -3.01
CA ALA A 159 10.82 4.86 -2.32
C ALA A 159 11.24 3.38 -2.30
N LEU A 160 11.73 2.84 -3.42
CA LEU A 160 12.22 1.47 -3.53
C LEU A 160 13.38 1.22 -2.56
N VAL A 161 14.36 2.13 -2.50
CA VAL A 161 15.48 2.03 -1.56
C VAL A 161 14.99 2.01 -0.11
N LEU A 162 14.02 2.86 0.23
CA LEU A 162 13.42 2.88 1.57
C LEU A 162 12.67 1.59 1.90
N VAL A 163 11.98 0.99 0.94
CA VAL A 163 11.32 -0.33 1.09
C VAL A 163 12.36 -1.41 1.37
N LEU A 164 13.46 -1.44 0.63
CA LEU A 164 14.56 -2.41 0.85
C LEU A 164 15.16 -2.26 2.25
N ILE A 165 15.47 -1.04 2.68
CA ILE A 165 15.97 -0.77 4.04
C ILE A 165 14.98 -1.28 5.10
N THR A 166 13.69 -1.04 4.89
CA THR A 166 12.65 -1.49 5.80
C THR A 166 12.59 -3.01 5.90
N ILE A 167 12.64 -3.72 4.78
CA ILE A 167 12.65 -5.19 4.74
C ILE A 167 13.87 -5.75 5.46
N ILE A 168 15.06 -5.21 5.21
CA ILE A 168 16.30 -5.62 5.89
C ILE A 168 16.17 -5.46 7.40
N GLN A 169 15.65 -4.32 7.88
CA GLN A 169 15.44 -4.07 9.30
C GLN A 169 14.44 -5.06 9.93
N TYR A 170 13.34 -5.37 9.24
CA TYR A 170 12.37 -6.35 9.73
C TYR A 170 12.96 -7.77 9.76
N THR A 171 13.73 -8.15 8.75
CA THR A 171 14.40 -9.46 8.69
C THR A 171 15.40 -9.63 9.84
N ILE A 172 16.21 -8.61 10.11
CA ILE A 172 17.16 -8.63 11.24
C ILE A 172 16.41 -8.76 12.59
N LYS A 173 15.33 -8.01 12.78
CA LYS A 173 14.52 -8.10 14.00
C LYS A 173 13.87 -9.47 14.14
N PHE A 174 13.39 -10.05 13.04
CA PHE A 174 12.83 -11.40 13.02
C PHE A 174 13.84 -12.44 13.46
N ILE A 175 15.04 -12.44 12.87
CA ILE A 175 16.12 -13.39 13.22
C ILE A 175 16.50 -13.26 14.70
N LYS A 176 16.60 -12.02 15.21
CA LYS A 176 16.92 -11.80 16.64
C LYS A 176 15.81 -12.29 17.56
N ALA A 177 14.53 -12.12 17.17
CA ALA A 177 13.39 -12.59 17.95
C ALA A 177 13.29 -14.14 17.95
N TYR A 178 13.54 -14.73 16.79
CA TYR A 178 13.53 -16.20 16.63
C TYR A 178 14.62 -16.90 17.46
N LYS A 179 15.85 -16.35 17.46
CA LYS A 179 16.97 -16.86 18.29
C LYS A 179 16.74 -16.77 19.81
N LYS A 180 15.77 -15.98 20.26
CA LYS A 180 15.43 -15.89 21.71
C LYS A 180 14.37 -16.92 22.16
N ILE A 181 13.74 -17.60 21.22
CA ILE A 181 12.66 -18.56 21.48
C ILE A 181 13.17 -20.02 21.37
N GLY A 182 14.23 -20.25 20.61
CA GLY A 182 14.96 -21.51 20.54
C GLY A 182 16.17 -21.49 21.48
#